data_94c4811b046eb06bc90afb35b540b107
#
_entry.id   94c4811b046eb06bc90afb35b540b107
#
_cell.length_a   1.000
_cell.length_b   1.000
_cell.length_c   1.000
_cell.angle_alpha   90.00
_cell.angle_beta   90.00
_cell.angle_gamma   90.00
#
_symmetry.space_group_name_H-M   'P 1'
#
loop_
_entity.id
_entity.type
_entity.pdbx_description
1 polymer ?
#
loop_
_entity_poly.entity_id
_entity_poly.type
_entity_poly.pdbx_seq_one_letter_code
_entity_poly.pdbx_strand_id
1 'polypeptide(L)'
;MTLANILVVKLGGGEGLDLAASCDDLAKIAQQRPLVVVHGVSAIMNQMCQDLGVEVQSLTSPTGHSSRYTSPEVRDIFVRASELANERVVSALRQRGVNAVGVTGENVVVNGTRKKAIRAVVKGRVRVVRDDYSGSITDVTTTPLIDILEQGQIPVLPPMANSDDGLLNVDGDRASAAVAGALHAEELLILSNVRGLYRNFPDEDSFVSEVPHAQLENALNWAEGRMKRKVLGAQEALDGGVNRVIIGDGRVTNPASEALAGAGTVFTS
;
A
#
# COMPACT_ATOMS: atom_id res chain seq x y z
N MET A 1 7.64 21.42 14.61
CA MET A 1 8.48 20.25 14.29
C MET A 1 8.95 20.41 12.86
N THR A 2 10.20 20.27 12.55
CA THR A 2 10.64 20.22 11.15
C THR A 2 10.12 18.90 10.58
N LEU A 3 9.40 18.91 9.46
CA LEU A 3 8.91 17.70 8.77
C LEU A 3 10.06 16.93 8.06
N ALA A 4 11.25 16.94 8.68
CA ALA A 4 12.37 16.12 8.24
C ALA A 4 12.16 14.66 8.69
N ASN A 5 12.72 13.73 7.96
CA ASN A 5 12.73 12.30 8.29
C ASN A 5 11.33 11.65 8.33
N ILE A 6 10.40 12.06 7.46
CA ILE A 6 9.09 11.44 7.37
C ILE A 6 9.26 9.96 7.01
N LEU A 7 8.58 9.09 7.77
CA LEU A 7 8.44 7.67 7.45
C LEU A 7 7.03 7.41 6.90
N VAL A 8 6.93 6.84 5.73
CA VAL A 8 5.65 6.30 5.24
C VAL A 8 5.65 4.78 5.46
N VAL A 9 4.63 4.27 6.13
CA VAL A 9 4.47 2.84 6.38
C VAL A 9 3.22 2.32 5.68
N LYS A 10 3.40 1.33 4.84
CA LYS A 10 2.30 0.59 4.25
C LYS A 10 2.04 -0.69 5.03
N LEU A 11 0.87 -0.80 5.64
CA LEU A 11 0.37 -2.02 6.26
C LEU A 11 -0.35 -2.88 5.23
N GLY A 12 0.05 -4.12 5.06
CA GLY A 12 -0.63 -5.06 4.17
C GLY A 12 -2.10 -5.25 4.55
N GLY A 13 -2.96 -5.46 3.56
CA GLY A 13 -4.40 -5.68 3.77
C GLY A 13 -4.83 -7.14 3.68
N GLY A 14 -3.89 -8.07 3.52
CA GLY A 14 -4.14 -9.51 3.48
C GLY A 14 -4.21 -10.12 4.88
N GLU A 15 -4.60 -11.39 4.91
CA GLU A 15 -4.57 -12.18 6.13
C GLU A 15 -3.14 -12.42 6.62
N GLY A 16 -2.99 -12.60 7.93
CA GLY A 16 -1.74 -12.97 8.58
C GLY A 16 -0.89 -11.81 9.08
N LEU A 17 -1.22 -10.53 8.79
CA LEU A 17 -0.61 -9.41 9.50
C LEU A 17 -1.18 -9.27 10.90
N ASP A 18 -0.31 -9.09 11.88
CA ASP A 18 -0.70 -8.71 13.23
C ASP A 18 -0.83 -7.19 13.33
N LEU A 19 -2.08 -6.70 13.25
CA LEU A 19 -2.35 -5.28 13.35
C LEU A 19 -1.99 -4.73 14.74
N ALA A 20 -2.19 -5.52 15.79
CA ALA A 20 -1.90 -5.09 17.15
C ALA A 20 -0.40 -4.90 17.35
N ALA A 21 0.42 -5.91 16.99
CA ALA A 21 1.88 -5.84 17.04
C ALA A 21 2.42 -4.71 16.15
N SER A 22 1.85 -4.54 14.94
CA SER A 22 2.24 -3.44 14.05
C SER A 22 1.95 -2.08 14.68
N CYS A 23 0.77 -1.88 15.29
CA CYS A 23 0.41 -0.61 15.92
C CYS A 23 1.20 -0.36 17.23
N ASP A 24 1.55 -1.41 17.99
CA ASP A 24 2.43 -1.29 19.16
C ASP A 24 3.81 -0.74 18.78
N ASP A 25 4.35 -1.24 17.67
CA ASP A 25 5.66 -0.84 17.17
C ASP A 25 5.62 0.56 16.53
N LEU A 26 4.61 0.84 15.69
CA LEU A 26 4.42 2.17 15.09
C LEU A 26 4.19 3.26 16.14
N ALA A 27 3.54 2.95 17.25
CA ALA A 27 3.37 3.91 18.34
C ALA A 27 4.69 4.35 18.99
N LYS A 28 5.67 3.45 19.07
CA LYS A 28 7.03 3.78 19.55
C LYS A 28 7.78 4.65 18.54
N ILE A 29 7.69 4.31 17.25
CA ILE A 29 8.34 5.05 16.17
C ILE A 29 7.76 6.47 16.05
N ALA A 30 6.45 6.63 16.20
CA ALA A 30 5.76 7.91 16.14
C ALA A 30 6.23 8.93 17.19
N GLN A 31 6.82 8.47 18.30
CA GLN A 31 7.43 9.35 19.32
C GLN A 31 8.77 9.94 18.87
N GLN A 32 9.36 9.39 17.83
CA GLN A 32 10.73 9.73 17.38
C GLN A 32 10.75 10.50 16.06
N ARG A 33 9.75 10.29 15.19
CA ARG A 33 9.72 10.89 13.85
C ARG A 33 8.29 11.01 13.30
N PRO A 34 8.04 11.94 12.36
CA PRO A 34 6.75 12.02 11.66
C PRO A 34 6.44 10.73 10.90
N LEU A 35 5.19 10.26 11.01
CA LEU A 35 4.75 8.99 10.46
C LEU A 35 3.47 9.17 9.65
N VAL A 36 3.40 8.53 8.49
CA VAL A 36 2.19 8.38 7.66
C VAL A 36 1.90 6.89 7.51
N VAL A 37 0.65 6.48 7.66
CA VAL A 37 0.25 5.09 7.50
C VAL A 37 -0.67 4.94 6.29
N VAL A 38 -0.33 4.03 5.38
CA VAL A 38 -1.21 3.60 4.28
C VAL A 38 -1.58 2.14 4.54
N HIS A 39 -2.87 1.82 4.63
CA HIS A 39 -3.29 0.45 4.91
C HIS A 39 -3.89 -0.25 3.69
N GLY A 40 -3.84 -1.57 3.68
CA GLY A 40 -4.58 -2.38 2.71
C GLY A 40 -5.98 -2.75 3.23
N VAL A 41 -6.83 -3.29 2.34
CA VAL A 41 -8.24 -3.60 2.63
C VAL A 41 -8.66 -5.01 2.22
N SER A 42 -7.75 -5.81 1.66
CA SER A 42 -8.11 -7.04 0.94
C SER A 42 -8.87 -8.07 1.80
N ALA A 43 -8.48 -8.28 3.06
CA ALA A 43 -9.13 -9.25 3.94
C ALA A 43 -10.56 -8.80 4.30
N ILE A 44 -10.72 -7.54 4.74
CA ILE A 44 -12.04 -6.97 5.09
C ILE A 44 -12.96 -6.97 3.86
N MET A 45 -12.45 -6.55 2.72
CA MET A 45 -13.20 -6.53 1.48
C MET A 45 -13.66 -7.92 1.04
N ASN A 46 -12.78 -8.94 1.13
CA ASN A 46 -13.15 -10.31 0.80
C ASN A 46 -14.25 -10.83 1.73
N GLN A 47 -14.16 -10.57 3.03
CA GLN A 47 -15.18 -10.95 3.99
C GLN A 47 -16.53 -10.27 3.68
N MET A 48 -16.52 -8.95 3.43
CA MET A 48 -17.74 -8.20 3.08
C MET A 48 -18.38 -8.71 1.78
N CYS A 49 -17.57 -9.02 0.75
CA CYS A 49 -18.10 -9.62 -0.47
C CYS A 49 -18.74 -10.99 -0.20
N GLN A 50 -18.11 -11.83 0.61
CA GLN A 50 -18.65 -13.13 1.00
C GLN A 50 -19.96 -12.99 1.76
N ASP A 51 -20.03 -12.09 2.74
CA ASP A 51 -21.22 -11.85 3.56
C ASP A 51 -22.41 -11.32 2.73
N LEU A 52 -22.12 -10.57 1.67
CA LEU A 52 -23.11 -10.03 0.73
C LEU A 52 -23.42 -10.96 -0.46
N GLY A 53 -22.75 -12.11 -0.57
CA GLY A 53 -22.91 -13.03 -1.70
C GLY A 53 -22.36 -12.49 -3.03
N VAL A 54 -21.43 -11.52 -2.98
CA VAL A 54 -20.80 -10.92 -4.17
C VAL A 54 -19.53 -11.66 -4.53
N GLU A 55 -19.46 -12.18 -5.75
CA GLU A 55 -18.28 -12.91 -6.23
C GLU A 55 -17.08 -11.99 -6.47
N VAL A 56 -15.95 -12.35 -5.86
CA VAL A 56 -14.68 -11.64 -6.08
C VAL A 56 -14.01 -12.16 -7.36
N GLN A 57 -14.01 -11.36 -8.40
CA GLN A 57 -13.38 -11.67 -9.67
C GLN A 57 -12.05 -10.95 -9.86
N SER A 58 -11.15 -11.53 -10.64
CA SER A 58 -9.87 -10.93 -11.05
C SER A 58 -9.82 -10.77 -12.56
N LEU A 59 -9.28 -9.64 -13.01
CA LEU A 59 -8.93 -9.38 -14.39
C LEU A 59 -7.44 -9.64 -14.59
N THR A 60 -7.10 -10.55 -15.49
CA THR A 60 -5.70 -10.80 -15.87
C THR A 60 -5.43 -10.19 -17.24
N SER A 61 -4.47 -9.28 -17.32
CA SER A 61 -4.07 -8.68 -18.58
C SER A 61 -3.37 -9.71 -19.50
N PRO A 62 -3.28 -9.45 -20.82
CA PRO A 62 -2.50 -10.31 -21.73
C PRO A 62 -1.03 -10.47 -21.35
N THR A 63 -0.47 -9.54 -20.58
CA THR A 63 0.90 -9.56 -20.05
C THR A 63 1.01 -10.29 -18.69
N GLY A 64 -0.06 -10.96 -18.22
CA GLY A 64 -0.07 -11.72 -16.98
C GLY A 64 -0.30 -10.91 -15.70
N HIS A 65 -0.47 -9.58 -15.79
CA HIS A 65 -0.78 -8.77 -14.63
C HIS A 65 -2.23 -8.98 -14.19
N SER A 66 -2.44 -9.35 -12.94
CA SER A 66 -3.77 -9.59 -12.38
C SER A 66 -4.17 -8.49 -11.39
N SER A 67 -5.40 -7.99 -11.50
CA SER A 67 -6.03 -7.04 -10.58
C SER A 67 -7.43 -7.48 -10.23
N ARG A 68 -7.96 -7.03 -9.08
CA ARG A 68 -9.36 -7.25 -8.72
C ARG A 68 -10.25 -6.51 -9.73
N TYR A 69 -11.25 -7.20 -10.27
CA TYR A 69 -12.33 -6.53 -10.99
C TYR A 69 -13.17 -5.73 -10.00
N THR A 70 -13.19 -4.43 -10.21
CA THR A 70 -13.90 -3.47 -9.35
C THR A 70 -15.11 -2.93 -10.10
N SER A 71 -16.18 -3.73 -10.24
CA SER A 71 -17.47 -3.30 -10.78
C SER A 71 -18.07 -2.17 -9.92
N PRO A 72 -19.12 -1.46 -10.35
CA PRO A 72 -19.81 -0.47 -9.51
C PRO A 72 -20.20 -1.00 -8.13
N GLU A 73 -20.76 -2.21 -8.06
CA GLU A 73 -21.14 -2.86 -6.82
C GLU A 73 -19.91 -3.19 -5.94
N VAL A 74 -18.87 -3.76 -6.54
CA VAL A 74 -17.61 -4.08 -5.84
C VAL A 74 -16.89 -2.81 -5.37
N ARG A 75 -17.00 -1.71 -6.12
CA ARG A 75 -16.49 -0.39 -5.69
C ARG A 75 -17.18 0.09 -4.43
N ASP A 76 -18.50 -0.01 -4.35
CA ASP A 76 -19.25 0.46 -3.18
C ASP A 76 -18.89 -0.38 -1.92
N ILE A 77 -18.67 -1.69 -2.10
CA ILE A 77 -18.13 -2.54 -1.03
C ILE A 77 -16.70 -2.12 -0.68
N PHE A 78 -15.86 -1.84 -1.67
CA PHE A 78 -14.47 -1.40 -1.47
C PHE A 78 -14.39 -0.10 -0.66
N VAL A 79 -15.24 0.88 -0.93
CA VAL A 79 -15.30 2.15 -0.18
C VAL A 79 -15.61 1.86 1.29
N ARG A 80 -16.68 1.10 1.58
CA ARG A 80 -17.06 0.73 2.96
C ARG A 80 -15.99 -0.09 3.66
N ALA A 81 -15.38 -1.06 2.96
CA ALA A 81 -14.28 -1.85 3.51
C ALA A 81 -13.05 -0.99 3.84
N SER A 82 -12.80 0.03 3.02
CA SER A 82 -11.71 0.98 3.23
C SER A 82 -11.94 1.87 4.45
N GLU A 83 -13.15 2.36 4.65
CA GLU A 83 -13.54 3.14 5.82
C GLU A 83 -13.43 2.30 7.08
N LEU A 84 -13.96 1.06 7.09
CA LEU A 84 -13.87 0.15 8.22
C LEU A 84 -12.41 -0.23 8.55
N ALA A 85 -11.58 -0.47 7.53
CA ALA A 85 -10.16 -0.75 7.74
C ALA A 85 -9.44 0.47 8.34
N ASN A 86 -9.75 1.66 7.84
CA ASN A 86 -9.19 2.92 8.34
C ASN A 86 -9.55 3.15 9.81
N GLU A 87 -10.82 3.00 10.17
CA GLU A 87 -11.29 3.12 11.54
C GLU A 87 -10.58 2.15 12.50
N ARG A 88 -10.37 0.90 12.06
CA ARG A 88 -9.65 -0.11 12.85
C ARG A 88 -8.19 0.30 13.10
N VAL A 89 -7.48 0.78 12.08
CA VAL A 89 -6.09 1.23 12.22
C VAL A 89 -6.00 2.48 13.10
N VAL A 90 -6.85 3.48 12.86
CA VAL A 90 -6.92 4.71 13.66
C VAL A 90 -7.22 4.40 15.12
N SER A 91 -8.24 3.57 15.39
CA SER A 91 -8.62 3.16 16.73
C SER A 91 -7.49 2.41 17.43
N ALA A 92 -6.81 1.47 16.74
CA ALA A 92 -5.70 0.72 17.29
C ALA A 92 -4.51 1.61 17.66
N LEU A 93 -4.17 2.62 16.86
CA LEU A 93 -3.14 3.61 17.17
C LEU A 93 -3.53 4.52 18.33
N ARG A 94 -4.80 5.00 18.35
CA ARG A 94 -5.31 5.85 19.44
C ARG A 94 -5.31 5.15 20.79
N GLN A 95 -5.64 3.85 20.83
CA GLN A 95 -5.56 3.03 22.06
C GLN A 95 -4.13 2.95 22.62
N ARG A 96 -3.12 3.24 21.82
CA ARG A 96 -1.69 3.29 22.19
C ARG A 96 -1.18 4.71 22.46
N GLY A 97 -2.07 5.66 22.62
CA GLY A 97 -1.74 7.06 22.92
C GLY A 97 -1.25 7.85 21.72
N VAL A 98 -1.40 7.32 20.50
CA VAL A 98 -1.01 8.00 19.26
C VAL A 98 -2.19 8.80 18.71
N ASN A 99 -1.97 10.07 18.36
CA ASN A 99 -3.01 10.93 17.78
C ASN A 99 -3.14 10.66 16.26
N ALA A 100 -3.82 9.59 15.89
CA ALA A 100 -4.04 9.18 14.50
C ALA A 100 -5.32 9.79 13.92
N VAL A 101 -5.27 10.20 12.63
CA VAL A 101 -6.39 10.81 11.90
C VAL A 101 -6.63 10.05 10.60
N GLY A 102 -7.88 9.62 10.39
CA GLY A 102 -8.29 8.98 9.14
C GLY A 102 -8.45 9.99 8.00
N VAL A 103 -7.86 9.66 6.84
CA VAL A 103 -7.92 10.47 5.62
C VAL A 103 -8.73 9.69 4.58
N THR A 104 -10.07 9.72 4.72
CA THR A 104 -11.03 8.92 3.94
C THR A 104 -12.18 9.77 3.40
N GLY A 105 -13.04 9.20 2.59
CA GLY A 105 -14.22 9.86 2.05
C GLY A 105 -13.86 11.11 1.24
N GLU A 106 -14.40 12.26 1.62
CA GLU A 106 -14.13 13.54 0.96
C GLU A 106 -12.70 14.07 1.21
N ASN A 107 -12.01 13.52 2.22
CA ASN A 107 -10.64 13.90 2.57
C ASN A 107 -9.57 13.07 1.86
N VAL A 108 -9.93 12.18 0.94
CA VAL A 108 -8.94 11.41 0.16
C VAL A 108 -8.04 12.37 -0.62
N VAL A 109 -6.73 12.22 -0.42
CA VAL A 109 -5.69 13.12 -0.97
C VAL A 109 -4.97 12.56 -2.18
N VAL A 110 -5.11 11.26 -2.45
CA VAL A 110 -4.56 10.64 -3.65
C VAL A 110 -5.50 10.92 -4.81
N ASN A 111 -5.00 11.44 -5.92
CA ASN A 111 -5.76 11.70 -7.14
C ASN A 111 -5.44 10.65 -8.20
N GLY A 112 -6.40 10.37 -9.06
CA GLY A 112 -6.21 9.35 -10.08
C GLY A 112 -7.16 9.47 -11.25
N THR A 113 -6.91 8.66 -12.26
CA THR A 113 -7.78 8.52 -13.43
C THR A 113 -8.28 7.09 -13.54
N ARG A 114 -9.56 6.93 -13.87
CA ARG A 114 -10.17 5.64 -14.09
C ARG A 114 -9.61 4.96 -15.34
N LYS A 115 -9.38 3.68 -15.27
CA LYS A 115 -9.03 2.85 -16.43
C LYS A 115 -10.27 2.54 -17.25
N LYS A 116 -10.62 3.42 -18.21
CA LYS A 116 -11.88 3.34 -19.01
C LYS A 116 -11.99 2.09 -19.88
N ALA A 117 -10.89 1.40 -20.17
CA ALA A 117 -10.86 0.18 -20.99
C ALA A 117 -9.70 -0.72 -20.56
N ILE A 118 -10.01 -1.83 -19.94
CA ILE A 118 -9.02 -2.82 -19.49
C ILE A 118 -9.09 -4.03 -20.43
N ARG A 119 -7.94 -4.38 -21.05
CA ARG A 119 -7.82 -5.62 -21.82
C ARG A 119 -7.54 -6.76 -20.84
N ALA A 120 -8.48 -7.70 -20.72
CA ALA A 120 -8.38 -8.84 -19.83
C ALA A 120 -8.60 -10.15 -20.59
N VAL A 121 -7.94 -11.22 -20.15
CA VAL A 121 -8.18 -12.57 -20.64
C VAL A 121 -9.38 -13.16 -19.89
N VAL A 122 -10.46 -13.38 -20.61
CA VAL A 122 -11.71 -13.97 -20.08
C VAL A 122 -11.98 -15.25 -20.90
N LYS A 123 -12.00 -16.40 -20.23
CA LYS A 123 -12.20 -17.72 -20.88
C LYS A 123 -11.27 -17.93 -22.10
N GLY A 124 -9.99 -17.62 -21.93
CA GLY A 124 -8.94 -17.78 -22.95
C GLY A 124 -8.98 -16.76 -24.11
N ARG A 125 -9.86 -15.76 -24.06
CA ARG A 125 -9.96 -14.70 -25.09
C ARG A 125 -9.74 -13.33 -24.50
N VAL A 126 -9.05 -12.44 -25.23
CA VAL A 126 -8.90 -11.04 -24.81
C VAL A 126 -10.24 -10.30 -25.01
N ARG A 127 -10.74 -9.71 -23.94
CA ARG A 127 -11.94 -8.86 -23.94
C ARG A 127 -11.61 -7.49 -23.37
N VAL A 128 -12.41 -6.49 -23.70
CA VAL A 128 -12.32 -5.14 -23.13
C VAL A 128 -13.40 -5.00 -22.07
N VAL A 129 -12.97 -4.74 -20.84
CA VAL A 129 -13.81 -4.42 -19.69
C VAL A 129 -13.88 -2.90 -19.56
N ARG A 130 -15.08 -2.32 -19.41
CA ARG A 130 -15.29 -0.87 -19.41
C ARG A 130 -15.92 -0.33 -18.12
N ASP A 131 -16.43 -1.19 -17.28
CA ASP A 131 -17.13 -0.91 -16.02
C ASP A 131 -16.27 -1.21 -14.78
N ASP A 132 -14.95 -1.24 -14.95
CA ASP A 132 -13.99 -1.37 -13.85
C ASP A 132 -13.69 0.01 -13.26
N TYR A 133 -13.71 0.11 -11.92
CA TYR A 133 -13.38 1.30 -11.14
C TYR A 133 -12.01 1.20 -10.48
N SER A 134 -11.08 0.48 -11.08
CA SER A 134 -9.67 0.62 -10.73
C SER A 134 -9.05 1.83 -11.41
N GLY A 135 -8.12 2.48 -10.71
CA GLY A 135 -7.47 3.71 -11.16
C GLY A 135 -5.97 3.59 -11.38
N SER A 136 -5.45 4.58 -12.08
CA SER A 136 -4.03 4.94 -12.07
C SER A 136 -3.86 6.22 -11.27
N ILE A 137 -2.89 6.26 -10.36
CA ILE A 137 -2.57 7.45 -9.56
C ILE A 137 -1.93 8.49 -10.46
N THR A 138 -2.36 9.74 -10.35
CA THR A 138 -1.80 10.88 -11.08
C THR A 138 -0.92 11.74 -10.20
N ASP A 139 -1.39 12.05 -8.99
CA ASP A 139 -0.69 12.91 -8.03
C ASP A 139 -1.25 12.73 -6.61
N VAL A 140 -0.68 13.43 -5.64
CA VAL A 140 -1.12 13.48 -4.25
C VAL A 140 -1.21 14.94 -3.79
N THR A 141 -2.36 15.33 -3.25
CA THR A 141 -2.55 16.63 -2.61
C THR A 141 -1.93 16.61 -1.22
N THR A 142 -0.74 17.18 -1.05
CA THR A 142 0.06 17.03 0.16
C THR A 142 -0.33 17.95 1.32
N THR A 143 -0.93 19.12 1.03
CA THR A 143 -1.27 20.13 2.05
C THR A 143 -2.03 19.55 3.25
N PRO A 144 -3.11 18.77 3.09
CA PRO A 144 -3.81 18.20 4.26
C PRO A 144 -2.96 17.23 5.06
N LEU A 145 -2.04 16.51 4.43
CA LEU A 145 -1.13 15.60 5.14
C LEU A 145 -0.09 16.37 5.95
N ILE A 146 0.45 17.44 5.36
CA ILE A 146 1.40 18.33 6.04
C ILE A 146 0.74 18.98 7.25
N ASP A 147 -0.48 19.51 7.11
CA ASP A 147 -1.24 20.14 8.21
C ASP A 147 -1.47 19.16 9.38
N ILE A 148 -1.81 17.88 9.08
CA ILE A 148 -1.96 16.84 10.09
C ILE A 148 -0.63 16.53 10.78
N LEU A 149 0.46 16.38 10.02
CA LEU A 149 1.79 16.08 10.55
C LEU A 149 2.33 17.24 11.41
N GLU A 150 2.11 18.50 11.02
CA GLU A 150 2.53 19.69 11.77
C GLU A 150 1.82 19.80 13.13
N GLN A 151 0.59 19.26 13.25
CA GLN A 151 -0.14 19.13 14.49
C GLN A 151 0.35 17.95 15.36
N GLY A 152 1.40 17.25 14.96
CA GLY A 152 1.89 16.06 15.67
C GLY A 152 0.96 14.85 15.56
N GLN A 153 0.09 14.83 14.54
CA GLN A 153 -0.86 13.75 14.29
C GLN A 153 -0.33 12.82 13.19
N ILE A 154 -0.87 11.59 13.15
CA ILE A 154 -0.52 10.58 12.11
C ILE A 154 -1.68 10.45 11.15
N PRO A 155 -1.52 10.84 9.86
CA PRO A 155 -2.52 10.57 8.84
C PRO A 155 -2.53 9.08 8.48
N VAL A 156 -3.73 8.50 8.41
CA VAL A 156 -3.98 7.10 8.04
C VAL A 156 -4.83 7.06 6.78
N LEU A 157 -4.30 6.47 5.71
CA LEU A 157 -4.87 6.52 4.36
C LEU A 157 -5.26 5.13 3.85
N PRO A 158 -6.43 4.98 3.20
CA PRO A 158 -6.77 3.80 2.42
C PRO A 158 -6.13 3.83 1.01
N PRO A 159 -6.11 2.70 0.27
CA PRO A 159 -5.64 2.65 -1.11
C PRO A 159 -6.74 3.12 -2.08
N MET A 160 -7.11 4.38 -1.98
CA MET A 160 -8.25 5.00 -2.66
C MET A 160 -7.80 6.30 -3.32
N ALA A 161 -8.32 6.58 -4.52
CA ALA A 161 -8.04 7.83 -5.22
C ALA A 161 -9.31 8.56 -5.63
N ASN A 162 -9.29 9.89 -5.58
CA ASN A 162 -10.30 10.77 -6.14
C ASN A 162 -10.18 10.83 -7.67
N SER A 163 -11.30 10.92 -8.36
CA SER A 163 -11.35 11.15 -9.81
C SER A 163 -12.69 11.78 -10.24
N ASP A 164 -12.78 12.21 -11.49
CA ASP A 164 -14.03 12.66 -12.09
C ASP A 164 -15.11 11.55 -12.16
N ASP A 165 -14.71 10.30 -12.13
CA ASP A 165 -15.61 9.13 -12.09
C ASP A 165 -15.97 8.71 -10.64
N GLY A 166 -15.60 9.50 -9.62
CA GLY A 166 -15.74 9.20 -8.19
C GLY A 166 -14.52 8.45 -7.62
N LEU A 167 -14.71 7.82 -6.45
CA LEU A 167 -13.62 7.10 -5.78
C LEU A 167 -13.21 5.84 -6.54
N LEU A 168 -11.90 5.66 -6.69
CA LEU A 168 -11.28 4.55 -7.40
C LEU A 168 -10.49 3.64 -6.46
N ASN A 169 -10.51 2.35 -6.75
CA ASN A 169 -9.61 1.37 -6.15
C ASN A 169 -8.24 1.48 -6.81
N VAL A 170 -7.21 1.79 -6.03
CA VAL A 170 -5.81 1.84 -6.49
C VAL A 170 -4.96 0.81 -5.74
N ASP A 171 -3.81 0.48 -6.31
CA ASP A 171 -2.86 -0.43 -5.67
C ASP A 171 -2.25 0.24 -4.43
N GLY A 172 -2.31 -0.45 -3.27
CA GLY A 172 -1.86 0.12 -2.00
C GLY A 172 -0.34 0.29 -1.90
N ASP A 173 0.44 -0.55 -2.57
CA ASP A 173 1.90 -0.40 -2.59
C ASP A 173 2.28 0.83 -3.43
N ARG A 174 1.59 1.05 -4.56
CA ARG A 174 1.77 2.25 -5.39
C ARG A 174 1.19 3.52 -4.75
N ALA A 175 0.07 3.43 -4.01
CA ALA A 175 -0.46 4.56 -3.26
C ALA A 175 0.53 5.02 -2.18
N SER A 176 1.14 4.08 -1.46
CA SER A 176 2.16 4.41 -0.46
C SER A 176 3.42 5.01 -1.09
N ALA A 177 3.83 4.51 -2.27
CA ALA A 177 4.95 5.08 -3.03
C ALA A 177 4.67 6.52 -3.49
N ALA A 178 3.48 6.79 -4.03
CA ALA A 178 3.07 8.12 -4.46
C ALA A 178 3.02 9.11 -3.28
N VAL A 179 2.46 8.69 -2.14
CA VAL A 179 2.42 9.50 -0.92
C VAL A 179 3.84 9.78 -0.40
N ALA A 180 4.71 8.76 -0.37
CA ALA A 180 6.08 8.92 0.08
C ALA A 180 6.89 9.87 -0.81
N GLY A 181 6.79 9.73 -2.13
CA GLY A 181 7.44 10.63 -3.09
C GLY A 181 6.94 12.06 -2.98
N ALA A 182 5.60 12.27 -2.92
CA ALA A 182 5.01 13.60 -2.84
C ALA A 182 5.35 14.34 -1.52
N LEU A 183 5.54 13.61 -0.42
CA LEU A 183 5.97 14.17 0.87
C LEU A 183 7.50 14.28 1.01
N HIS A 184 8.27 13.87 0.00
CA HIS A 184 9.74 13.74 0.09
C HIS A 184 10.16 12.95 1.35
N ALA A 185 9.46 11.83 1.58
CA ALA A 185 9.71 11.00 2.75
C ALA A 185 11.14 10.42 2.71
N GLU A 186 11.77 10.32 3.88
CA GLU A 186 13.10 9.71 4.01
C GLU A 186 13.05 8.23 3.65
N GLU A 187 11.99 7.53 4.12
CA GLU A 187 11.84 6.10 3.94
C GLU A 187 10.38 5.71 3.65
N LEU A 188 10.24 4.67 2.83
CA LEU A 188 8.99 3.92 2.67
C LEU A 188 9.19 2.50 3.19
N LEU A 189 8.36 2.09 4.16
CA LEU A 189 8.33 0.74 4.67
C LEU A 189 7.06 0.01 4.20
N ILE A 190 7.20 -1.12 3.50
CA ILE A 190 6.10 -1.96 3.03
C ILE A 190 6.07 -3.24 3.86
N LEU A 191 5.20 -3.29 4.88
CA LEU A 191 4.97 -4.49 5.69
C LEU A 191 4.03 -5.45 4.97
N SER A 192 4.44 -6.68 4.86
CA SER A 192 3.77 -7.74 4.11
C SER A 192 3.78 -9.06 4.89
N ASN A 193 3.13 -10.08 4.34
CA ASN A 193 3.15 -11.44 4.89
C ASN A 193 4.30 -12.30 4.35
N VAL A 194 5.39 -11.68 3.93
CA VAL A 194 6.64 -12.33 3.50
C VAL A 194 7.82 -11.51 4.01
N ARG A 195 8.94 -12.19 4.26
CA ARG A 195 10.18 -11.57 4.75
C ARG A 195 10.72 -10.47 3.83
N GLY A 196 10.63 -10.70 2.51
CA GLY A 196 11.14 -9.79 1.50
C GLY A 196 11.19 -10.45 0.12
N LEU A 197 12.10 -10.01 -0.74
CA LEU A 197 12.31 -10.52 -2.09
C LEU A 197 13.23 -11.74 -2.07
N TYR A 198 12.94 -12.71 -2.94
CA TYR A 198 13.77 -13.89 -3.22
C TYR A 198 14.07 -13.94 -4.70
N ARG A 199 15.26 -14.40 -5.08
CA ARG A 199 15.59 -14.63 -6.50
C ARG A 199 14.82 -15.83 -7.07
N ASN A 200 14.52 -16.81 -6.24
CA ASN A 200 13.81 -18.04 -6.60
C ASN A 200 12.92 -18.50 -5.44
N PHE A 201 11.76 -17.85 -5.25
CA PHE A 201 10.81 -18.22 -4.19
C PHE A 201 10.25 -19.64 -4.43
N PRO A 202 10.13 -20.52 -3.40
CA PRO A 202 10.31 -20.26 -1.96
C PRO A 202 11.68 -20.65 -1.39
N ASP A 203 12.74 -20.72 -2.19
CA ASP A 203 14.09 -21.06 -1.75
C ASP A 203 14.64 -19.95 -0.83
N GLU A 204 14.76 -20.26 0.48
CA GLU A 204 15.23 -19.33 1.52
C GLU A 204 16.68 -18.87 1.31
N ASP A 205 17.53 -19.68 0.68
CA ASP A 205 18.92 -19.33 0.38
C ASP A 205 19.01 -18.29 -0.75
N SER A 206 17.93 -18.10 -1.49
CA SER A 206 17.80 -17.10 -2.56
C SER A 206 17.32 -15.71 -2.07
N PHE A 207 17.18 -15.52 -0.74
CA PHE A 207 16.75 -14.25 -0.17
C PHE A 207 17.68 -13.09 -0.57
N VAL A 208 17.06 -11.95 -0.89
CA VAL A 208 17.77 -10.73 -1.31
C VAL A 208 17.64 -9.68 -0.22
N SER A 209 18.73 -9.41 0.50
CA SER A 209 18.73 -8.43 1.58
C SER A 209 18.81 -6.98 1.07
N GLU A 210 19.44 -6.75 -0.08
CA GLU A 210 19.65 -5.41 -0.64
C GLU A 210 19.50 -5.41 -2.17
N VAL A 211 18.88 -4.35 -2.69
CA VAL A 211 18.70 -4.08 -4.13
C VAL A 211 19.07 -2.63 -4.39
N PRO A 212 20.30 -2.35 -4.87
CA PRO A 212 20.66 -1.02 -5.38
C PRO A 212 19.83 -0.65 -6.60
N HIS A 213 19.61 0.64 -6.86
CA HIS A 213 18.82 1.15 -7.99
C HIS A 213 19.20 0.50 -9.33
N ALA A 214 20.49 0.32 -9.58
CA ALA A 214 20.97 -0.34 -10.80
C ALA A 214 20.52 -1.80 -10.96
N GLN A 215 19.99 -2.44 -9.92
CA GLN A 215 19.50 -3.83 -9.95
C GLN A 215 17.96 -3.94 -9.91
N LEU A 216 17.23 -2.84 -9.98
CA LEU A 216 15.75 -2.84 -9.93
C LEU A 216 15.12 -3.68 -11.04
N GLU A 217 15.67 -3.65 -12.26
CA GLU A 217 15.19 -4.47 -13.35
C GLU A 217 15.35 -5.97 -13.05
N ASN A 218 16.48 -6.39 -12.48
CA ASN A 218 16.67 -7.76 -12.03
C ASN A 218 15.68 -8.14 -10.92
N ALA A 219 15.46 -7.26 -9.95
CA ALA A 219 14.49 -7.46 -8.88
C ALA A 219 13.06 -7.67 -9.43
N LEU A 220 12.66 -6.93 -10.45
CA LEU A 220 11.38 -7.11 -11.14
C LEU A 220 11.28 -8.46 -11.87
N ASN A 221 12.40 -8.98 -12.38
CA ASN A 221 12.45 -10.28 -13.02
C ASN A 221 12.37 -11.44 -12.02
N TRP A 222 12.91 -11.28 -10.80
CA TRP A 222 12.80 -12.28 -9.73
C TRP A 222 11.42 -12.26 -9.06
N ALA A 223 10.76 -11.10 -9.08
CA ALA A 223 9.49 -10.90 -8.38
C ALA A 223 8.31 -11.53 -9.14
N GLU A 224 7.53 -12.34 -8.44
CA GLU A 224 6.31 -12.95 -8.96
C GLU A 224 5.04 -12.44 -8.24
N GLY A 225 3.91 -12.51 -8.91
CA GLY A 225 2.60 -12.25 -8.35
C GLY A 225 2.51 -10.91 -7.61
N ARG A 226 2.19 -10.97 -6.32
CA ARG A 226 2.05 -9.76 -5.48
C ARG A 226 3.39 -9.09 -5.15
N MET A 227 4.50 -9.85 -5.16
CA MET A 227 5.83 -9.29 -4.93
C MET A 227 6.21 -8.32 -6.05
N LYS A 228 5.84 -8.61 -7.30
CA LYS A 228 6.11 -7.71 -8.43
C LYS A 228 5.53 -6.31 -8.24
N ARG A 229 4.35 -6.19 -7.60
CA ARG A 229 3.74 -4.88 -7.30
C ARG A 229 4.53 -4.12 -6.24
N LYS A 230 5.05 -4.83 -5.22
CA LYS A 230 5.87 -4.22 -4.17
C LYS A 230 7.19 -3.70 -4.72
N VAL A 231 7.83 -4.48 -5.59
CA VAL A 231 9.07 -4.04 -6.27
C VAL A 231 8.80 -2.85 -7.21
N LEU A 232 7.67 -2.85 -7.94
CA LEU A 232 7.23 -1.68 -8.73
C LEU A 232 6.97 -0.47 -7.84
N GLY A 233 6.29 -0.65 -6.70
CA GLY A 233 6.08 0.43 -5.74
C GLY A 233 7.40 0.94 -5.15
N ALA A 234 8.35 0.05 -4.86
CA ALA A 234 9.69 0.45 -4.40
C ALA A 234 10.43 1.28 -5.46
N GLN A 235 10.39 0.85 -6.72
CA GLN A 235 10.96 1.60 -7.84
C GLN A 235 10.32 2.99 -7.96
N GLU A 236 8.98 3.06 -7.99
CA GLU A 236 8.24 4.33 -8.11
C GLU A 236 8.55 5.29 -6.95
N ALA A 237 8.74 4.78 -5.74
CA ALA A 237 9.12 5.59 -4.58
C ALA A 237 10.55 6.14 -4.71
N LEU A 238 11.53 5.32 -5.11
CA LEU A 238 12.91 5.76 -5.36
C LEU A 238 12.98 6.79 -6.49
N ASP A 239 12.28 6.54 -7.60
CA ASP A 239 12.16 7.48 -8.73
C ASP A 239 11.49 8.81 -8.30
N GLY A 240 10.60 8.75 -7.29
CA GLY A 240 9.97 9.89 -6.63
C GLY A 240 10.84 10.60 -5.59
N GLY A 241 12.10 10.19 -5.40
CA GLY A 241 13.07 10.84 -4.52
C GLY A 241 13.08 10.31 -3.07
N VAL A 242 12.43 9.19 -2.78
CA VAL A 242 12.56 8.49 -1.49
C VAL A 242 13.95 7.85 -1.43
N ASN A 243 14.69 8.05 -0.32
CA ASN A 243 16.07 7.57 -0.24
C ASN A 243 16.17 6.06 -0.07
N ARG A 244 15.21 5.47 0.65
CA ARG A 244 15.25 4.06 1.05
C ARG A 244 13.84 3.47 1.08
N VAL A 245 13.66 2.30 0.43
CA VAL A 245 12.41 1.53 0.52
C VAL A 245 12.70 0.16 1.10
N ILE A 246 11.87 -0.30 2.03
CA ILE A 246 12.07 -1.58 2.70
C ILE A 246 10.81 -2.42 2.53
N ILE A 247 10.97 -3.66 2.08
CA ILE A 247 9.91 -4.68 2.13
C ILE A 247 10.23 -5.59 3.31
N GLY A 248 9.36 -5.60 4.32
CA GLY A 248 9.55 -6.35 5.57
C GLY A 248 8.40 -7.26 5.94
N ASP A 249 8.66 -8.16 6.90
CA ASP A 249 7.68 -9.12 7.40
C ASP A 249 6.78 -8.47 8.47
N GLY A 250 5.51 -8.32 8.16
CA GLY A 250 4.51 -7.77 9.09
C GLY A 250 3.95 -8.77 10.10
N ARG A 251 4.47 -10.00 10.16
CA ARG A 251 4.00 -11.08 11.05
C ARG A 251 4.83 -11.19 12.33
N VAL A 252 5.99 -10.51 12.40
CA VAL A 252 6.89 -10.52 13.55
C VAL A 252 6.45 -9.55 14.65
N THR A 253 7.04 -9.62 15.83
CA THR A 253 6.58 -8.85 17.01
C THR A 253 6.80 -7.34 16.88
N ASN A 254 7.92 -6.90 16.29
CA ASN A 254 8.25 -5.49 16.07
C ASN A 254 8.52 -5.24 14.57
N PRO A 255 7.48 -5.36 13.71
CA PRO A 255 7.68 -5.51 12.28
C PRO A 255 8.32 -4.28 11.63
N ALA A 256 7.99 -3.09 12.08
CA ALA A 256 8.55 -1.86 11.55
C ALA A 256 9.98 -1.62 12.04
N SER A 257 10.22 -1.79 13.35
CA SER A 257 11.55 -1.64 13.95
C SER A 257 12.56 -2.64 13.40
N GLU A 258 12.18 -3.91 13.25
CA GLU A 258 13.04 -4.95 12.69
C GLU A 258 13.36 -4.66 11.21
N ALA A 259 12.37 -4.26 10.42
CA ALA A 259 12.58 -3.91 9.03
C ALA A 259 13.49 -2.68 8.88
N LEU A 260 13.29 -1.62 9.66
CA LEU A 260 14.15 -0.43 9.68
C LEU A 260 15.59 -0.77 10.09
N ALA A 261 15.78 -1.78 10.94
CA ALA A 261 17.08 -2.32 11.32
C ALA A 261 17.72 -3.23 10.24
N GLY A 262 17.04 -3.46 9.12
CA GLY A 262 17.57 -4.23 7.99
C GLY A 262 17.04 -5.67 7.88
N ALA A 263 16.06 -6.07 8.70
CA ALA A 263 15.36 -7.34 8.54
C ALA A 263 14.34 -7.24 7.41
N GLY A 264 14.74 -7.59 6.19
CA GLY A 264 13.89 -7.48 5.01
C GLY A 264 14.72 -7.22 3.75
N THR A 265 14.07 -6.83 2.66
CA THR A 265 14.76 -6.39 1.45
C THR A 265 14.79 -4.88 1.41
N VAL A 266 15.98 -4.31 1.37
CA VAL A 266 16.24 -2.86 1.32
C VAL A 266 16.53 -2.46 -0.13
N PHE A 267 15.78 -1.50 -0.65
CA PHE A 267 16.00 -0.86 -1.94
C PHE A 267 16.59 0.53 -1.71
N THR A 268 17.66 0.87 -2.41
CA THR A 268 18.37 2.17 -2.26
C THR A 268 18.53 2.88 -3.61
N SER A 269 18.53 4.22 -3.57
CA SER A 269 18.77 5.09 -4.72
C SER A 269 20.20 5.00 -5.25
#